data_cb7c810a6d7688b6bf485690f63344d4
#
_entry.id   cb7c810a6d7688b6bf485690f63344d4
#
_cell.length_a   1.000
_cell.length_b   1.000
_cell.length_c   1.000
_cell.angle_alpha   90.00
_cell.angle_beta   90.00
_cell.angle_gamma   90.00
#
_symmetry.space_group_name_H-M   'P 1'
#
loop_
_entity.id
_entity.type
_entity.pdbx_description
1 polymer ?
#
loop_
_entity_poly.entity_id
_entity_poly.type
_entity_poly.pdbx_seq_one_letter_code
_entity_poly.pdbx_strand_id
1 'polypeptide(L)'
;GTKYKVVYEPNMEDYLLCHAAFVLPAAFACYKTDGDLKKLRGDTAYLNRMIDANIEGYRAIRNAGHTILPKADENFESAAYRRICLRFFKLMCATSLGKLCASDHAMNAVDEMSGLNRDMKAFFDANGADYPVWRALEREAGRYLQ
;
A
#
# COMPACT_ATOMS: atom_id res chain seq x y z
N GLY A 1 -2.42 20.86 -26.86
CA GLY A 1 -2.28 21.10 -25.41
C GLY A 1 -2.67 19.87 -24.62
N THR A 2 -1.85 19.48 -23.66
CA THR A 2 -2.15 18.41 -22.72
C THR A 2 -3.34 18.80 -21.87
N LYS A 3 -4.42 18.03 -21.93
CA LYS A 3 -5.60 18.23 -21.09
C LYS A 3 -5.37 17.56 -19.73
N TYR A 4 -4.67 18.22 -18.82
CA TYR A 4 -4.61 17.76 -17.42
C TYR A 4 -5.94 18.11 -16.73
N LYS A 5 -6.54 17.11 -16.08
CA LYS A 5 -7.65 17.34 -15.16
C LYS A 5 -7.07 17.58 -13.78
N VAL A 6 -7.13 18.80 -13.30
CA VAL A 6 -6.78 19.12 -11.91
C VAL A 6 -7.99 18.83 -11.03
N VAL A 7 -7.78 18.00 -10.00
CA VAL A 7 -8.78 17.72 -8.98
C VAL A 7 -8.28 18.31 -7.68
N TYR A 8 -9.09 19.17 -7.06
CA TYR A 8 -8.82 19.70 -5.74
C TYR A 8 -9.37 18.72 -4.69
N GLU A 9 -8.49 18.25 -3.80
CA GLU A 9 -8.88 17.43 -2.65
C GLU A 9 -8.82 18.30 -1.38
N PRO A 10 -9.97 18.65 -0.81
CA PRO A 10 -10.03 19.50 0.39
C PRO A 10 -9.54 18.77 1.65
N ASN A 11 -9.60 17.45 1.66
CA ASN A 11 -9.19 16.61 2.79
C ASN A 11 -7.89 15.85 2.48
N MET A 12 -6.84 16.62 2.24
CA MET A 12 -5.53 16.09 1.82
C MET A 12 -4.89 15.21 2.89
N GLU A 13 -5.11 15.49 4.17
CA GLU A 13 -4.58 14.69 5.27
C GLU A 13 -5.10 13.24 5.20
N ASP A 14 -6.41 13.06 5.12
CA ASP A 14 -7.03 11.74 5.00
C ASP A 14 -6.59 11.03 3.72
N TYR A 15 -6.48 11.79 2.61
CA TYR A 15 -5.98 11.25 1.35
C TYR A 15 -4.56 10.71 1.47
N LEU A 16 -3.65 11.44 2.11
CA LEU A 16 -2.25 11.03 2.29
C LEU A 16 -2.12 9.82 3.22
N LEU A 17 -2.90 9.76 4.31
CA LEU A 17 -2.96 8.58 5.18
C LEU A 17 -3.40 7.34 4.41
N CYS A 18 -4.48 7.46 3.64
CA CYS A 18 -4.99 6.34 2.83
C CYS A 18 -4.00 5.94 1.73
N HIS A 19 -3.36 6.93 1.09
CA HIS A 19 -2.32 6.67 0.10
C HIS A 19 -1.14 5.90 0.70
N ALA A 20 -0.65 6.30 1.87
CA ALA A 20 0.42 5.60 2.57
C ALA A 20 0.02 4.15 2.91
N ALA A 21 -1.20 3.94 3.42
CA ALA A 21 -1.72 2.61 3.73
C ALA A 21 -1.82 1.70 2.49
N PHE A 22 -2.00 2.28 1.29
CA PHE A 22 -2.05 1.53 0.03
C PHE A 22 -0.67 1.25 -0.54
N VAL A 23 0.24 2.23 -0.55
CA VAL A 23 1.52 2.11 -1.25
C VAL A 23 2.57 1.33 -0.45
N LEU A 24 2.54 1.36 0.89
CA LEU A 24 3.55 0.71 1.70
C LEU A 24 3.54 -0.83 1.57
N PRO A 25 2.40 -1.55 1.57
CA PRO A 25 2.40 -2.98 1.27
C PRO A 25 2.98 -3.32 -0.12
N ALA A 26 2.80 -2.43 -1.10
CA ALA A 26 3.41 -2.59 -2.43
C ALA A 26 4.93 -2.34 -2.39
N ALA A 27 5.40 -1.38 -1.61
CA ALA A 27 6.84 -1.14 -1.38
C ALA A 27 7.49 -2.35 -0.69
N PHE A 28 6.83 -2.96 0.30
CA PHE A 28 7.33 -4.19 0.95
C PHE A 28 7.51 -5.33 -0.07
N ALA A 29 6.58 -5.47 -1.02
CA ALA A 29 6.71 -6.45 -2.10
C ALA A 29 7.91 -6.15 -3.01
N CYS A 30 8.17 -4.87 -3.32
CA CYS A 30 9.34 -4.46 -4.08
C CYS A 30 10.63 -4.81 -3.33
N TYR A 31 10.70 -4.55 -2.05
CA TYR A 31 11.88 -4.86 -1.21
C TYR A 31 12.12 -6.35 -1.08
N LYS A 32 11.06 -7.14 -0.80
CA LYS A 32 11.16 -8.60 -0.76
C LYS A 32 11.73 -9.21 -2.04
N THR A 33 11.48 -8.59 -3.17
CA THR A 33 11.87 -9.10 -4.50
C THR A 33 13.10 -8.42 -5.09
N ASP A 34 13.75 -7.52 -4.34
CA ASP A 34 14.85 -6.68 -4.84
C ASP A 34 14.45 -5.90 -6.12
N GLY A 35 13.24 -5.35 -6.12
CA GLY A 35 12.68 -4.55 -7.21
C GLY A 35 12.08 -5.35 -8.37
N ASP A 36 12.17 -6.67 -8.37
CA ASP A 36 11.59 -7.50 -9.43
C ASP A 36 10.26 -8.11 -9.04
N LEU A 37 9.17 -7.33 -9.15
CA LEU A 37 7.82 -7.78 -8.86
C LEU A 37 7.35 -8.98 -9.69
N LYS A 38 8.02 -9.30 -10.82
CA LYS A 38 7.68 -10.48 -11.62
C LYS A 38 7.87 -11.79 -10.84
N LYS A 39 8.74 -11.78 -9.82
CA LYS A 39 8.92 -12.92 -8.91
C LYS A 39 7.65 -13.28 -8.11
N LEU A 40 6.72 -12.32 -7.95
CA LEU A 40 5.42 -12.52 -7.32
C LEU A 40 4.32 -12.87 -8.32
N ARG A 41 4.65 -12.98 -9.62
CA ARG A 41 3.68 -13.38 -10.64
C ARG A 41 3.18 -14.79 -10.36
N GLY A 42 1.89 -14.90 -10.03
CA GLY A 42 1.27 -16.17 -9.65
C GLY A 42 1.23 -16.45 -8.15
N ASP A 43 1.99 -15.75 -7.32
CA ASP A 43 1.89 -15.85 -5.86
C ASP A 43 0.65 -15.10 -5.34
N THR A 44 -0.51 -15.69 -5.63
CA THR A 44 -1.80 -15.13 -5.21
C THR A 44 -1.91 -15.05 -3.68
N ALA A 45 -1.23 -15.92 -2.94
CA ALA A 45 -1.24 -15.90 -1.48
C ALA A 45 -0.55 -14.63 -0.96
N TYR A 46 0.63 -14.31 -1.49
CA TYR A 46 1.33 -13.09 -1.12
C TYR A 46 0.54 -11.82 -1.50
N LEU A 47 -0.01 -11.79 -2.72
CA LEU A 47 -0.83 -10.65 -3.17
C LEU A 47 -2.09 -10.45 -2.31
N ASN A 48 -2.70 -11.51 -1.81
CA ASN A 48 -3.81 -11.38 -0.85
C ASN A 48 -3.34 -10.82 0.49
N ARG A 49 -2.15 -11.19 0.97
CA ARG A 49 -1.58 -10.60 2.19
C ARG A 49 -1.30 -9.11 2.05
N MET A 50 -0.86 -8.65 0.86
CA MET A 50 -0.72 -7.22 0.59
C MET A 50 -2.07 -6.49 0.74
N ILE A 51 -3.16 -7.10 0.24
CA ILE A 51 -4.51 -6.55 0.38
C ILE A 51 -4.94 -6.59 1.85
N ASP A 52 -4.63 -7.64 2.60
CA ASP A 52 -4.95 -7.74 4.03
C ASP A 52 -4.23 -6.63 4.82
N ALA A 53 -2.95 -6.37 4.56
CA ALA A 53 -2.21 -5.28 5.19
C ALA A 53 -2.79 -3.90 4.85
N ASN A 54 -3.20 -3.69 3.60
CA ASN A 54 -3.90 -2.48 3.20
C ASN A 54 -5.24 -2.32 3.95
N ILE A 55 -6.01 -3.40 4.12
CA ILE A 55 -7.25 -3.41 4.90
C ILE A 55 -6.98 -3.10 6.38
N GLU A 56 -5.92 -3.64 6.98
CA GLU A 56 -5.49 -3.29 8.34
C GLU A 56 -5.23 -1.78 8.46
N GLY A 57 -4.49 -1.21 7.52
CA GLY A 57 -4.22 0.23 7.48
C GLY A 57 -5.49 1.08 7.35
N TYR A 58 -6.36 0.76 6.40
CA TYR A 58 -7.62 1.48 6.21
C TYR A 58 -8.56 1.34 7.42
N ARG A 59 -8.58 0.18 8.06
CA ARG A 59 -9.38 -0.02 9.29
C ARG A 59 -8.87 0.87 10.43
N ALA A 60 -7.54 0.96 10.61
CA ALA A 60 -6.95 1.84 11.60
C ALA A 60 -7.29 3.31 11.33
N ILE A 61 -7.19 3.77 10.08
CA ILE A 61 -7.52 5.14 9.65
C ILE A 61 -8.99 5.44 9.92
N ARG A 62 -9.90 4.55 9.52
CA ARG A 62 -11.34 4.72 9.77
C ARG A 62 -11.70 4.73 11.26
N ASN A 63 -11.09 3.86 12.05
CA ASN A 63 -11.33 3.77 13.49
C ASN A 63 -10.79 5.00 14.25
N ALA A 64 -9.75 5.65 13.72
CA ALA A 64 -9.24 6.92 14.23
C ALA A 64 -10.12 8.13 13.86
N GLY A 65 -11.20 7.93 13.12
CA GLY A 65 -12.17 8.97 12.74
C GLY A 65 -11.88 9.67 11.41
N HIS A 66 -10.90 9.20 10.65
CA HIS A 66 -10.57 9.72 9.32
C HIS A 66 -11.48 9.13 8.23
N THR A 67 -11.63 9.87 7.15
CA THR A 67 -12.40 9.46 5.97
C THR A 67 -11.54 8.61 5.04
N ILE A 68 -12.07 7.50 4.53
CA ILE A 68 -11.36 6.71 3.52
C ILE A 68 -11.46 7.39 2.15
N LEU A 69 -10.29 7.69 1.59
CA LEU A 69 -10.14 8.35 0.29
C LEU A 69 -9.11 7.59 -0.59
N PRO A 70 -9.35 7.51 -1.91
CA PRO A 70 -10.52 8.02 -2.62
C PRO A 70 -11.81 7.27 -2.24
N LYS A 71 -12.98 7.88 -2.49
CA LYS A 71 -14.30 7.27 -2.17
C LYS A 71 -14.49 5.86 -2.76
N ALA A 72 -13.78 5.52 -3.83
CA ALA A 72 -13.82 4.18 -4.42
C ALA A 72 -13.34 3.09 -3.45
N ASP A 73 -12.52 3.46 -2.47
CA ASP A 73 -11.94 2.56 -1.48
C ASP A 73 -12.77 2.48 -0.17
N GLU A 74 -13.85 3.26 -0.05
CA GLU A 74 -14.68 3.30 1.17
C GLU A 74 -15.17 1.91 1.60
N ASN A 75 -15.45 1.04 0.62
CA ASN A 75 -15.88 -0.34 0.87
C ASN A 75 -14.72 -1.35 0.85
N PHE A 76 -13.58 -0.99 1.39
CA PHE A 76 -12.33 -1.77 1.35
C PHE A 76 -12.43 -3.18 1.96
N GLU A 77 -13.40 -3.46 2.82
CA GLU A 77 -13.64 -4.80 3.39
C GLU A 77 -14.49 -5.69 2.47
N SER A 78 -15.00 -5.15 1.36
CA SER A 78 -15.86 -5.92 0.46
C SER A 78 -15.09 -6.92 -0.41
N ALA A 79 -15.75 -8.01 -0.78
CA ALA A 79 -15.20 -8.97 -1.74
C ALA A 79 -14.97 -8.33 -3.14
N ALA A 80 -15.69 -7.27 -3.46
CA ALA A 80 -15.51 -6.53 -4.72
C ALA A 80 -14.18 -5.76 -4.69
N TYR A 81 -13.89 -5.03 -3.63
CA TYR A 81 -12.62 -4.34 -3.43
C TYR A 81 -11.45 -5.32 -3.54
N ARG A 82 -11.48 -6.44 -2.79
CA ARG A 82 -10.44 -7.47 -2.84
C ARG A 82 -10.19 -7.98 -4.26
N ARG A 83 -11.24 -8.25 -5.05
CA ARG A 83 -11.10 -8.72 -6.43
C ARG A 83 -10.44 -7.66 -7.33
N ILE A 84 -10.80 -6.38 -7.15
CA ILE A 84 -10.22 -5.27 -7.92
C ILE A 84 -8.73 -5.13 -7.59
N CYS A 85 -8.38 -5.05 -6.30
CA CYS A 85 -6.99 -4.95 -5.86
C CYS A 85 -6.15 -6.14 -6.31
N LEU A 86 -6.68 -7.36 -6.22
CA LEU A 86 -5.97 -8.55 -6.67
C LEU A 86 -5.68 -8.52 -8.18
N ARG A 87 -6.64 -8.07 -9.00
CA ARG A 87 -6.42 -7.89 -10.44
C ARG A 87 -5.38 -6.83 -10.72
N PHE A 88 -5.43 -5.72 -10.00
CA PHE A 88 -4.45 -4.63 -10.10
C PHE A 88 -3.03 -5.13 -9.76
N PHE A 89 -2.83 -5.78 -8.62
CA PHE A 89 -1.51 -6.30 -8.23
C PHE A 89 -1.03 -7.40 -9.18
N LYS A 90 -1.90 -8.29 -9.68
CA LYS A 90 -1.54 -9.26 -10.72
C LYS A 90 -1.05 -8.58 -12.00
N LEU A 91 -1.69 -7.49 -12.42
CA LEU A 91 -1.27 -6.70 -13.57
C LEU A 91 0.09 -6.04 -13.31
N MET A 92 0.30 -5.45 -12.14
CA MET A 92 1.57 -4.87 -11.73
C MET A 92 2.71 -5.90 -11.79
N CYS A 93 2.49 -7.12 -11.28
CA CYS A 93 3.49 -8.19 -11.30
C CYS A 93 3.70 -8.80 -12.71
N ALA A 94 2.76 -8.64 -13.63
CA ALA A 94 2.83 -9.24 -14.97
C ALA A 94 3.44 -8.34 -16.04
N THR A 95 3.49 -7.02 -15.80
CA THR A 95 3.83 -6.02 -16.82
C THR A 95 4.96 -5.08 -16.37
N SER A 96 5.47 -4.27 -17.30
CA SER A 96 6.41 -3.19 -17.00
C SER A 96 5.79 -2.07 -16.16
N LEU A 97 4.46 -2.03 -16.04
CA LEU A 97 3.74 -1.05 -15.22
C LEU A 97 4.19 -1.14 -13.75
N GLY A 98 4.36 -2.35 -13.21
CA GLY A 98 4.83 -2.56 -11.85
C GLY A 98 6.24 -2.00 -11.62
N LYS A 99 7.12 -2.15 -12.61
CA LYS A 99 8.45 -1.54 -12.52
C LYS A 99 8.34 -0.01 -12.46
N LEU A 100 7.64 0.59 -13.41
CA LEU A 100 7.53 2.05 -13.55
C LEU A 100 6.79 2.71 -12.38
N CYS A 101 5.68 2.13 -11.93
CA CYS A 101 4.78 2.76 -10.95
C CYS A 101 5.09 2.40 -9.49
N ALA A 102 5.83 1.32 -9.24
CA ALA A 102 6.12 0.86 -7.88
C ALA A 102 7.61 0.60 -7.65
N SER A 103 8.22 -0.33 -8.40
CA SER A 103 9.59 -0.76 -8.08
C SER A 103 10.62 0.34 -8.24
N ASP A 104 10.58 1.10 -9.33
CA ASP A 104 11.57 2.17 -9.57
C ASP A 104 11.44 3.26 -8.50
N HIS A 105 10.21 3.59 -8.07
CA HIS A 105 9.99 4.55 -6.98
C HIS A 105 10.46 3.99 -5.64
N ALA A 106 9.98 2.82 -5.23
CA ALA A 106 10.31 2.23 -3.93
C ALA A 106 11.82 2.00 -3.77
N MET A 107 12.49 1.48 -4.80
CA MET A 107 13.92 1.19 -4.74
C MET A 107 14.81 2.44 -4.74
N ASN A 108 14.32 3.57 -5.26
CA ASN A 108 15.06 4.84 -5.23
C ASN A 108 14.69 5.73 -4.04
N ALA A 109 13.62 5.42 -3.31
CA ALA A 109 13.10 6.20 -2.18
C ALA A 109 13.03 5.38 -0.87
N VAL A 110 14.03 4.51 -0.64
CA VAL A 110 14.04 3.60 0.52
C VAL A 110 13.93 4.34 1.84
N ASP A 111 14.70 5.41 2.03
CA ASP A 111 14.68 6.20 3.26
C ASP A 111 13.31 6.87 3.49
N GLU A 112 12.70 7.39 2.42
CA GLU A 112 11.36 7.98 2.45
C GLU A 112 10.32 6.93 2.84
N MET A 113 10.31 5.76 2.19
CA MET A 113 9.38 4.67 2.49
C MET A 113 9.58 4.11 3.90
N SER A 114 10.83 4.03 4.36
CA SER A 114 11.15 3.63 5.74
C SER A 114 10.61 4.64 6.76
N GLY A 115 10.80 5.95 6.49
CA GLY A 115 10.22 7.02 7.30
C GLY A 115 8.70 6.95 7.35
N LEU A 116 8.08 6.85 6.19
CA LEU A 116 6.62 6.76 6.06
C LEU A 116 6.05 5.52 6.77
N ASN A 117 6.73 4.37 6.68
CA ASN A 117 6.33 3.16 7.41
C ASN A 117 6.42 3.34 8.93
N ARG A 118 7.49 4.00 9.41
CA ARG A 118 7.63 4.32 10.85
C ARG A 118 6.49 5.22 11.33
N ASP A 119 6.14 6.25 10.57
CA ASP A 119 5.08 7.19 10.91
C ASP A 119 3.69 6.48 10.88
N MET A 120 3.44 5.63 9.91
CA MET A 120 2.21 4.82 9.86
C MET A 120 2.12 3.86 11.06
N LYS A 121 3.20 3.22 11.48
CA LYS A 121 3.21 2.35 12.67
C LYS A 121 2.96 3.15 13.94
N ALA A 122 3.57 4.33 14.06
CA ALA A 122 3.30 5.23 15.19
C ALA A 122 1.82 5.65 15.24
N PHE A 123 1.21 5.94 14.08
CA PHE A 123 -0.22 6.20 13.97
C PHE A 123 -1.06 4.99 14.40
N PHE A 124 -0.72 3.77 13.95
CA PHE A 124 -1.43 2.55 14.34
C PHE A 124 -1.35 2.31 15.84
N ASP A 125 -0.16 2.41 16.42
CA ASP A 125 0.08 2.19 17.85
C ASP A 125 -0.65 3.23 18.72
N ALA A 126 -0.64 4.51 18.31
CA ALA A 126 -1.33 5.59 18.99
C ALA A 126 -2.86 5.41 19.00
N ASN A 127 -3.41 4.72 18.01
CA ASN A 127 -4.85 4.44 17.89
C ASN A 127 -5.23 3.02 18.32
N GLY A 128 -4.31 2.26 18.93
CA GLY A 128 -4.57 0.90 19.42
C GLY A 128 -4.95 -0.10 18.33
N ALA A 129 -4.49 0.11 17.11
CA ALA A 129 -4.79 -0.77 15.98
C ALA A 129 -3.99 -2.07 16.06
N ASP A 130 -4.60 -3.17 15.60
CA ASP A 130 -3.91 -4.43 15.38
C ASP A 130 -3.59 -4.59 13.89
N TYR A 131 -2.30 -4.82 13.56
CA TYR A 131 -1.79 -4.88 12.19
C TYR A 131 -0.75 -6.00 12.00
N PRO A 132 -1.10 -7.26 12.30
CA PRO A 132 -0.16 -8.39 12.27
C PRO A 132 0.33 -8.72 10.86
N VAL A 133 -0.52 -8.56 9.82
CA VAL A 133 -0.14 -8.84 8.43
C VAL A 133 0.82 -7.79 7.92
N TRP A 134 0.60 -6.52 8.23
CA TRP A 134 1.53 -5.43 7.94
C TRP A 134 2.93 -5.72 8.51
N ARG A 135 3.01 -6.03 9.82
CA ARG A 135 4.28 -6.38 10.47
C ARG A 135 4.95 -7.60 9.83
N ALA A 136 4.17 -8.58 9.38
CA ALA A 136 4.72 -9.75 8.72
C ALA A 136 5.34 -9.39 7.37
N LEU A 137 4.67 -8.59 6.55
CA LEU A 137 5.20 -8.12 5.27
C LEU A 137 6.41 -7.20 5.44
N GLU A 138 6.40 -6.30 6.43
CA GLU A 138 7.53 -5.47 6.79
C GLU A 138 8.78 -6.31 7.11
N ARG A 139 8.65 -7.36 7.93
CA ARG A 139 9.77 -8.28 8.22
C ARG A 139 10.30 -8.98 6.96
N GLU A 140 9.41 -9.33 6.04
CA GLU A 140 9.80 -9.95 4.77
C GLU A 140 10.46 -8.98 3.78
N ALA A 141 10.25 -7.67 3.94
CA ALA A 141 10.96 -6.63 3.22
C ALA A 141 12.46 -6.56 3.61
N GLY A 142 12.82 -7.13 4.78
CA GLY A 142 14.19 -7.42 5.17
C GLY A 142 15.04 -6.19 5.37
N ARG A 143 16.24 -6.19 4.77
CA ARG A 143 17.31 -5.17 4.96
C ARG A 143 16.92 -3.74 4.60
N TYR A 144 15.88 -3.55 3.81
CA TYR A 144 15.48 -2.22 3.31
C TYR A 144 14.76 -1.37 4.37
N LEU A 145 14.20 -1.99 5.42
CA LEU A 145 13.40 -1.31 6.43
C LEU A 145 13.97 -1.45 7.86
N GLN A 146 15.25 -1.78 7.97
CA GLN A 146 15.95 -1.90 9.27
C GLN A 146 16.47 -0.55 9.73
#